data_1eab5b3866486b0fa67e639f1b861122
#
_entry.id   1eab5b3866486b0fa67e639f1b861122
#
_cell.length_a   1.000
_cell.length_b   1.000
_cell.length_c   1.000
_cell.angle_alpha   90.00
_cell.angle_beta   90.00
_cell.angle_gamma   90.00
#
_symmetry.space_group_name_H-M   'P 1'
#
loop_
_entity.id
_entity.type
_entity.pdbx_description
1 polymer ?
#
loop_
_entity_poly.entity_id
_entity_poly.type
_entity_poly.pdbx_seq_one_letter_code
_entity_poly.pdbx_strand_id
1 'polypeptide(L)'
;MVRAAVLPAVGAPLEITEIDLPDPGPGQVRVRLAAAGVCHSDLSLSNGTMRVPVPAVLGHEGSGTVLAVGEGVAHLAPGDDVVLNWAPSCGSCHACSLGEVWLCVDALSGSADVYARTAAGVDLHPGLNVAAFAEETVVAASCVLPLPDGVPLADAALLGCAVLTGYGAVHHSARVRAGETVAVFGAGGVGLATLQAARIAGASTVVAVDVSPEKEDLARAAGATDFVVASADTAREIRALTGKQGVDVAVECVGRASTIRAAWDSTRRGGRTTVVGIGGKDQQVTFNALEIFHWGRTLSGCVYGNSDPARDLPVLAEHVRAGRLDLGALVTERIALEGIPAAFANMLAGKGGRALVTF
;
A
#
# COMPACT_ATOMS: atom_id res chain seq x y z
N MET A 1 29.36 0.65 2.77
CA MET A 1 28.55 1.84 3.13
C MET A 1 27.58 2.09 2.00
N VAL A 2 26.31 2.30 2.31
CA VAL A 2 25.23 2.59 1.36
C VAL A 2 24.46 3.81 1.86
N ARG A 3 23.85 4.59 0.96
CA ARG A 3 23.05 5.76 1.34
C ARG A 3 21.65 5.34 1.73
N ALA A 4 21.12 5.95 2.77
CA ALA A 4 19.78 5.69 3.28
C ALA A 4 19.12 6.95 3.85
N ALA A 5 17.79 6.97 3.87
CA ALA A 5 16.99 7.98 4.56
C ALA A 5 16.62 7.46 5.96
N VAL A 6 17.30 7.97 6.96
CA VAL A 6 17.16 7.59 8.37
C VAL A 6 16.19 8.52 9.08
N LEU A 7 15.24 7.95 9.82
CA LEU A 7 14.39 8.65 10.80
C LEU A 7 15.09 8.58 12.16
N PRO A 8 15.72 9.66 12.66
CA PRO A 8 16.47 9.59 13.92
C PRO A 8 15.55 9.50 15.15
N ALA A 9 14.37 10.12 15.09
CA ALA A 9 13.36 10.11 16.12
C ALA A 9 11.98 10.36 15.50
N VAL A 10 10.91 9.88 16.14
CA VAL A 10 9.54 10.15 15.71
C VAL A 10 9.29 11.67 15.68
N GLY A 11 8.77 12.16 14.56
CA GLY A 11 8.51 13.58 14.31
C GLY A 11 9.73 14.39 13.84
N ALA A 12 10.93 13.79 13.81
CA ALA A 12 12.11 14.43 13.25
C ALA A 12 12.12 14.35 11.71
N PRO A 13 12.82 15.28 11.02
CA PRO A 13 13.04 15.15 9.60
C PRO A 13 13.91 13.91 9.28
N LEU A 14 13.70 13.32 8.10
CA LEU A 14 14.58 12.27 7.59
C LEU A 14 15.96 12.84 7.27
N GLU A 15 17.01 12.09 7.64
CA GLU A 15 18.40 12.41 7.37
C GLU A 15 18.96 11.45 6.33
N ILE A 16 19.52 12.01 5.23
CA ILE A 16 20.21 11.17 4.24
C ILE A 16 21.64 10.99 4.72
N THR A 17 22.01 9.75 5.01
CA THR A 17 23.32 9.41 5.55
C THR A 17 23.83 8.07 5.01
N GLU A 18 25.12 7.82 5.19
CA GLU A 18 25.72 6.51 4.93
C GLU A 18 25.50 5.57 6.12
N ILE A 19 25.11 4.35 5.80
CA ILE A 19 24.92 3.28 6.77
C ILE A 19 25.79 2.08 6.41
N ASP A 20 26.15 1.30 7.39
CA ASP A 20 26.87 0.05 7.25
C ASP A 20 25.90 -1.12 7.37
N LEU A 21 25.78 -1.91 6.29
CA LEU A 21 24.96 -3.11 6.25
C LEU A 21 25.87 -4.32 6.47
N PRO A 22 25.49 -5.25 7.35
CA PRO A 22 26.20 -6.51 7.51
C PRO A 22 26.04 -7.40 6.25
N ASP A 23 26.90 -8.38 6.10
CA ASP A 23 26.63 -9.49 5.19
C ASP A 23 25.37 -10.24 5.65
N PRO A 24 24.57 -10.81 4.71
CA PRO A 24 23.35 -11.52 5.09
C PRO A 24 23.66 -12.74 5.93
N GLY A 25 23.11 -12.78 7.13
CA GLY A 25 23.17 -13.93 8.05
C GLY A 25 22.26 -15.08 7.59
N PRO A 26 22.19 -16.18 8.36
CA PRO A 26 21.31 -17.31 8.04
C PRO A 26 19.85 -16.87 7.85
N GLY A 27 19.22 -17.28 6.73
CA GLY A 27 17.85 -16.93 6.38
C GLY A 27 17.66 -15.49 5.91
N GLN A 28 18.72 -14.73 5.66
CA GLN A 28 18.65 -13.35 5.18
C GLN A 28 19.10 -13.20 3.72
N VAL A 29 18.70 -12.09 3.11
CA VAL A 29 19.01 -11.75 1.72
C VAL A 29 19.44 -10.27 1.66
N ARG A 30 20.52 -10.00 0.94
CA ARG A 30 20.93 -8.63 0.59
C ARG A 30 20.39 -8.28 -0.79
N VAL A 31 19.66 -7.17 -0.88
CA VAL A 31 19.00 -6.70 -2.10
C VAL A 31 19.53 -5.30 -2.43
N ARG A 32 19.96 -5.10 -3.68
CA ARG A 32 20.16 -3.76 -4.26
C ARG A 32 18.85 -3.27 -4.77
N LEU A 33 18.37 -2.12 -4.27
CA LEU A 33 17.10 -1.56 -4.67
C LEU A 33 17.20 -0.87 -6.04
N ALA A 34 16.22 -1.10 -6.88
CA ALA A 34 15.99 -0.37 -8.12
C ALA A 34 15.01 0.79 -7.88
N ALA A 35 14.02 0.55 -7.02
CA ALA A 35 13.04 1.57 -6.67
C ALA A 35 12.38 1.31 -5.32
N ALA A 36 11.85 2.39 -4.71
CA ALA A 36 11.03 2.32 -3.52
C ALA A 36 9.84 3.30 -3.60
N GLY A 37 8.62 2.79 -3.35
CA GLY A 37 7.42 3.62 -3.31
C GLY A 37 7.31 4.42 -2.02
N VAL A 38 6.90 5.69 -2.12
CA VAL A 38 6.64 6.54 -0.95
C VAL A 38 5.17 6.44 -0.57
N CYS A 39 4.88 5.87 0.60
CA CYS A 39 3.54 5.54 1.05
C CYS A 39 3.10 6.37 2.25
N HIS A 40 1.79 6.51 2.44
CA HIS A 40 1.22 7.18 3.61
C HIS A 40 1.55 6.43 4.92
N SER A 41 1.81 5.12 4.86
CA SER A 41 2.26 4.36 6.01
C SER A 41 3.64 4.80 6.50
N ASP A 42 4.58 5.14 5.59
CA ASP A 42 5.90 5.68 5.97
C ASP A 42 5.75 7.03 6.66
N LEU A 43 4.86 7.89 6.16
CA LEU A 43 4.51 9.15 6.81
C LEU A 43 3.88 8.91 8.19
N SER A 44 3.01 7.90 8.34
CA SER A 44 2.38 7.53 9.61
C SER A 44 3.39 6.98 10.62
N LEU A 45 4.44 6.31 10.17
CA LEU A 45 5.57 5.91 11.01
C LEU A 45 6.40 7.13 11.43
N SER A 46 6.70 8.02 10.48
CA SER A 46 7.54 9.19 10.75
C SER A 46 6.93 10.17 11.75
N ASN A 47 5.59 10.34 11.74
CA ASN A 47 4.87 11.25 12.62
C ASN A 47 4.30 10.61 13.89
N GLY A 48 4.46 9.28 14.08
CA GLY A 48 4.03 8.55 15.28
C GLY A 48 2.56 8.11 15.28
N THR A 49 1.83 8.27 14.19
CA THR A 49 0.48 7.66 14.03
C THR A 49 0.56 6.14 14.10
N MET A 50 1.60 5.57 13.49
CA MET A 50 2.01 4.17 13.63
C MET A 50 3.31 4.09 14.42
N ARG A 51 3.51 2.98 15.15
CA ARG A 51 4.72 2.77 15.94
C ARG A 51 5.85 2.20 15.09
N VAL A 52 7.06 2.69 15.31
CA VAL A 52 8.30 2.16 14.75
C VAL A 52 9.40 2.32 15.81
N PRO A 53 10.27 1.32 16.02
CA PRO A 53 11.52 1.53 16.74
C PRO A 53 12.37 2.58 16.00
N VAL A 54 13.01 3.47 16.73
CA VAL A 54 13.89 4.51 16.16
C VAL A 54 15.23 4.51 16.88
N PRO A 55 16.34 4.86 16.18
CA PRO A 55 16.43 5.31 14.79
C PRO A 55 16.11 4.20 13.76
N ALA A 56 15.49 4.57 12.63
CA ALA A 56 15.04 3.60 11.64
C ALA A 56 15.27 4.09 10.20
N VAL A 57 15.49 3.16 9.28
CA VAL A 57 15.33 3.42 7.85
C VAL A 57 13.92 3.01 7.44
N LEU A 58 13.14 3.95 6.90
CA LEU A 58 11.77 3.70 6.47
C LEU A 58 11.72 3.10 5.05
N GLY A 59 10.53 3.11 4.46
CA GLY A 59 10.26 2.52 3.14
C GLY A 59 9.88 1.04 3.24
N HIS A 60 8.73 0.68 2.65
CA HIS A 60 8.22 -0.68 2.72
C HIS A 60 7.71 -1.20 1.36
N GLU A 61 7.72 -0.36 0.34
CA GLU A 61 7.48 -0.74 -1.05
C GLU A 61 8.81 -0.77 -1.76
N GLY A 62 9.39 -1.93 -2.02
CA GLY A 62 10.69 -2.04 -2.66
C GLY A 62 10.71 -3.07 -3.78
N SER A 63 11.52 -2.80 -4.81
CA SER A 63 11.92 -3.78 -5.82
C SER A 63 13.41 -3.64 -6.09
N GLY A 64 14.05 -4.72 -6.45
CA GLY A 64 15.49 -4.73 -6.66
C GLY A 64 16.02 -6.07 -7.10
N THR A 65 17.34 -6.20 -7.08
CA THR A 65 18.04 -7.42 -7.48
C THR A 65 18.82 -7.99 -6.30
N VAL A 66 18.72 -9.29 -6.08
CA VAL A 66 19.45 -10.01 -5.04
C VAL A 66 20.95 -9.92 -5.29
N LEU A 67 21.71 -9.47 -4.29
CA LEU A 67 23.17 -9.42 -4.35
C LEU A 67 23.83 -10.63 -3.70
N ALA A 68 23.28 -11.06 -2.55
CA ALA A 68 23.78 -12.19 -1.77
C ALA A 68 22.67 -12.83 -0.96
N VAL A 69 22.82 -14.11 -0.65
CA VAL A 69 21.91 -14.89 0.20
C VAL A 69 22.70 -15.50 1.33
N GLY A 70 22.10 -15.54 2.53
CA GLY A 70 22.64 -16.21 3.69
C GLY A 70 22.38 -17.70 3.68
N GLU A 71 22.97 -18.40 4.64
CA GLU A 71 22.79 -19.84 4.80
C GLU A 71 21.30 -20.20 4.96
N GLY A 72 20.89 -21.31 4.33
CA GLY A 72 19.51 -21.82 4.38
C GLY A 72 18.51 -21.18 3.43
N VAL A 73 18.89 -20.15 2.68
CA VAL A 73 18.04 -19.55 1.61
C VAL A 73 18.19 -20.37 0.34
N ALA A 74 17.14 -21.09 -0.04
CA ALA A 74 17.18 -21.99 -1.21
C ALA A 74 16.30 -21.55 -2.39
N HIS A 75 15.42 -20.57 -2.18
CA HIS A 75 14.43 -20.14 -3.20
C HIS A 75 14.83 -18.83 -3.90
N LEU A 76 15.99 -18.27 -3.57
CA LEU A 76 16.53 -17.04 -4.15
C LEU A 76 18.02 -17.24 -4.43
N ALA A 77 18.52 -16.59 -5.48
CA ALA A 77 19.92 -16.57 -5.86
C ALA A 77 20.39 -15.14 -6.22
N PRO A 78 21.69 -14.83 -6.13
CA PRO A 78 22.22 -13.58 -6.66
C PRO A 78 21.89 -13.42 -8.14
N GLY A 79 21.38 -12.21 -8.49
CA GLY A 79 20.88 -11.89 -9.82
C GLY A 79 19.37 -11.99 -9.99
N ASP A 80 18.65 -12.58 -9.07
CA ASP A 80 17.18 -12.63 -9.12
C ASP A 80 16.57 -11.24 -8.90
N ASP A 81 15.64 -10.84 -9.75
CA ASP A 81 14.82 -9.67 -9.54
C ASP A 81 13.68 -9.99 -8.56
N VAL A 82 13.43 -9.06 -7.63
CA VAL A 82 12.55 -9.31 -6.49
C VAL A 82 11.69 -8.11 -6.13
N VAL A 83 10.57 -8.39 -5.43
CA VAL A 83 9.72 -7.42 -4.74
C VAL A 83 9.79 -7.68 -3.24
N LEU A 84 9.83 -6.60 -2.44
CA LEU A 84 9.83 -6.70 -0.99
C LEU A 84 8.41 -6.83 -0.44
N ASN A 85 8.24 -7.75 0.50
CA ASN A 85 7.02 -8.00 1.27
C ASN A 85 7.24 -7.54 2.72
N TRP A 86 6.60 -6.46 3.11
CA TRP A 86 6.73 -5.88 4.44
C TRP A 86 6.01 -6.67 5.55
N ALA A 87 5.09 -7.56 5.19
CA ALA A 87 4.25 -8.33 6.11
C ALA A 87 4.33 -9.84 5.83
N PRO A 88 5.51 -10.48 5.99
CA PRO A 88 5.64 -11.91 5.79
C PRO A 88 4.82 -12.67 6.85
N SER A 89 4.17 -13.75 6.43
CA SER A 89 3.40 -14.60 7.35
C SER A 89 4.30 -15.63 8.03
N CYS A 90 4.05 -15.89 9.32
CA CYS A 90 4.80 -16.92 10.07
C CYS A 90 4.38 -18.36 9.74
N GLY A 91 3.23 -18.54 9.07
CA GLY A 91 2.69 -19.83 8.67
C GLY A 91 2.09 -20.69 9.80
N SER A 92 2.23 -20.29 11.08
CA SER A 92 1.88 -21.14 12.24
C SER A 92 0.89 -20.50 13.23
N CYS A 93 0.72 -19.17 13.23
CA CYS A 93 -0.25 -18.52 14.12
C CYS A 93 -1.71 -18.82 13.72
N HIS A 94 -2.65 -18.51 14.59
CA HIS A 94 -4.06 -18.79 14.36
C HIS A 94 -4.58 -18.20 13.03
N ALA A 95 -4.27 -16.96 12.72
CA ALA A 95 -4.68 -16.33 11.45
C ALA A 95 -4.08 -17.09 10.24
N CYS A 96 -2.79 -17.41 10.28
CA CYS A 96 -2.15 -18.21 9.23
C CYS A 96 -2.80 -19.59 9.05
N SER A 97 -3.17 -20.27 10.15
CA SER A 97 -3.85 -21.58 10.08
C SER A 97 -5.24 -21.53 9.46
N LEU A 98 -5.88 -20.34 9.46
CA LEU A 98 -7.16 -20.07 8.77
C LEU A 98 -6.97 -19.61 7.32
N GLY A 99 -5.71 -19.44 6.85
CA GLY A 99 -5.42 -18.87 5.54
C GLY A 99 -5.53 -17.35 5.48
N GLU A 100 -5.69 -16.68 6.62
CA GLU A 100 -5.78 -15.22 6.76
C GLU A 100 -4.38 -14.63 7.00
N VAL A 101 -3.44 -14.91 6.09
CA VAL A 101 -2.01 -14.58 6.24
C VAL A 101 -1.74 -13.08 6.44
N TRP A 102 -2.60 -12.20 5.91
CA TRP A 102 -2.54 -10.75 6.09
C TRP A 102 -2.86 -10.28 7.53
N LEU A 103 -3.37 -11.17 8.39
CA LEU A 103 -3.63 -10.94 9.81
C LEU A 103 -2.59 -11.64 10.70
N CYS A 104 -1.45 -12.05 10.15
CA CYS A 104 -0.40 -12.69 10.91
C CYS A 104 0.06 -11.81 12.07
N VAL A 105 0.03 -12.36 13.29
CA VAL A 105 0.41 -11.60 14.50
C VAL A 105 1.91 -11.32 14.58
N ASP A 106 2.72 -12.10 13.87
CA ASP A 106 4.19 -12.00 13.84
C ASP A 106 4.69 -11.28 12.59
N ALA A 107 3.79 -10.72 11.75
CA ALA A 107 4.14 -10.11 10.47
C ALA A 107 5.19 -8.98 10.59
N LEU A 108 5.25 -8.28 11.73
CA LEU A 108 6.19 -7.19 11.98
C LEU A 108 7.27 -7.53 13.03
N SER A 109 7.49 -8.79 13.33
CA SER A 109 8.45 -9.22 14.37
C SER A 109 9.89 -8.76 14.09
N GLY A 110 10.31 -8.74 12.82
CA GLY A 110 11.65 -8.28 12.42
C GLY A 110 11.86 -6.76 12.49
N SER A 111 10.80 -5.96 12.62
CA SER A 111 10.93 -4.48 12.68
C SER A 111 11.63 -3.98 13.95
N ALA A 112 11.78 -4.81 14.97
CA ALA A 112 12.51 -4.47 16.19
C ALA A 112 14.00 -4.88 16.14
N ASP A 113 14.41 -5.65 15.13
CA ASP A 113 15.79 -6.12 15.00
C ASP A 113 16.73 -4.96 14.61
N VAL A 114 17.99 -5.09 14.96
CA VAL A 114 19.05 -4.22 14.44
C VAL A 114 19.52 -4.80 13.11
N TYR A 115 19.32 -4.05 12.02
CA TYR A 115 19.67 -4.53 10.68
C TYR A 115 20.87 -3.82 10.07
N ALA A 116 21.21 -2.63 10.58
CA ALA A 116 22.31 -1.78 10.08
C ALA A 116 22.85 -0.89 11.18
N ARG A 117 23.94 -0.18 10.90
CA ARG A 117 24.51 0.86 11.78
C ARG A 117 24.88 2.11 11.00
N THR A 118 24.79 3.26 11.65
CA THR A 118 25.38 4.49 11.11
C THR A 118 26.92 4.43 11.19
N ALA A 119 27.62 5.31 10.48
CA ALA A 119 29.07 5.45 10.59
C ALA A 119 29.55 5.76 12.03
N ALA A 120 28.69 6.34 12.87
CA ALA A 120 28.93 6.58 14.28
C ALA A 120 28.66 5.37 15.18
N GLY A 121 28.26 4.23 14.61
CA GLY A 121 27.96 2.98 15.35
C GLY A 121 26.59 2.94 16.02
N VAL A 122 25.66 3.84 15.64
CA VAL A 122 24.28 3.83 16.16
C VAL A 122 23.50 2.73 15.45
N ASP A 123 22.85 1.88 16.23
CA ASP A 123 21.98 0.80 15.73
C ASP A 123 20.75 1.36 15.02
N LEU A 124 20.39 0.76 13.86
CA LEU A 124 19.24 1.14 13.03
C LEU A 124 18.26 -0.01 12.90
N HIS A 125 16.98 0.32 12.95
CA HIS A 125 15.86 -0.61 12.79
C HIS A 125 15.25 -0.55 11.39
N PRO A 126 14.76 -1.70 10.84
CA PRO A 126 14.12 -1.72 9.52
C PRO A 126 12.65 -1.29 9.64
N GLY A 127 12.28 -0.18 9.05
CA GLY A 127 10.88 0.23 8.92
C GLY A 127 10.06 -0.84 8.20
N LEU A 128 9.03 -1.37 8.88
CA LEU A 128 8.17 -2.44 8.35
C LEU A 128 8.98 -3.62 7.76
N ASN A 129 10.01 -4.10 8.48
CA ASN A 129 10.89 -5.23 8.15
C ASN A 129 11.82 -5.05 6.94
N VAL A 130 11.66 -4.03 6.09
CA VAL A 130 12.32 -4.02 4.76
C VAL A 130 13.23 -2.82 4.49
N ALA A 131 13.04 -1.68 5.17
CA ALA A 131 13.95 -0.53 5.08
C ALA A 131 14.29 -0.12 3.63
N ALA A 132 13.27 0.07 2.78
CA ALA A 132 13.46 0.27 1.34
C ALA A 132 13.94 1.69 0.95
N PHE A 133 14.00 2.66 1.87
CA PHE A 133 14.58 3.98 1.58
C PHE A 133 16.10 3.98 1.75
N ALA A 134 16.75 3.04 1.07
CA ALA A 134 18.19 2.85 1.01
C ALA A 134 18.60 2.27 -0.35
N GLU A 135 19.84 2.46 -0.77
CA GLU A 135 20.37 1.87 -2.00
C GLU A 135 20.43 0.34 -1.93
N GLU A 136 20.66 -0.21 -0.73
CA GLU A 136 20.64 -1.65 -0.47
C GLU A 136 19.99 -1.93 0.89
N THR A 137 19.45 -3.12 1.05
CA THR A 137 18.89 -3.58 2.33
C THR A 137 19.27 -5.05 2.59
N VAL A 138 19.29 -5.43 3.87
CA VAL A 138 19.43 -6.84 4.31
C VAL A 138 18.18 -7.20 5.10
N VAL A 139 17.44 -8.18 4.60
CA VAL A 139 16.11 -8.55 5.12
C VAL A 139 15.97 -10.06 5.27
N ALA A 140 15.02 -10.51 6.07
CA ALA A 140 14.66 -11.93 6.12
C ALA A 140 14.20 -12.40 4.72
N ALA A 141 14.58 -13.61 4.32
CA ALA A 141 14.20 -14.18 3.02
C ALA A 141 12.67 -14.31 2.85
N SER A 142 11.92 -14.39 3.94
CA SER A 142 10.44 -14.33 3.93
C SER A 142 9.87 -12.98 3.51
N CYS A 143 10.67 -11.90 3.60
CA CYS A 143 10.33 -10.57 3.12
C CYS A 143 10.63 -10.37 1.63
N VAL A 144 11.09 -11.40 0.91
CA VAL A 144 11.55 -11.27 -0.48
C VAL A 144 10.78 -12.25 -1.35
N LEU A 145 10.13 -11.72 -2.38
CA LEU A 145 9.37 -12.51 -3.35
C LEU A 145 10.03 -12.38 -4.73
N PRO A 146 10.26 -13.48 -5.45
CA PRO A 146 10.71 -13.41 -6.84
C PRO A 146 9.76 -12.57 -7.68
N LEU A 147 10.31 -11.64 -8.47
CA LEU A 147 9.53 -10.86 -9.42
C LEU A 147 9.20 -11.73 -10.64
N PRO A 148 7.93 -11.94 -10.99
CA PRO A 148 7.59 -12.67 -12.21
C PRO A 148 8.06 -11.94 -13.47
N ASP A 149 8.46 -12.70 -14.49
CA ASP A 149 8.92 -12.18 -15.77
C ASP A 149 7.94 -11.19 -16.41
N GLY A 150 8.49 -10.18 -17.10
CA GLY A 150 7.73 -9.22 -17.90
C GLY A 150 7.12 -8.07 -17.09
N VAL A 151 7.43 -7.95 -15.81
CA VAL A 151 7.11 -6.78 -14.97
C VAL A 151 8.32 -5.84 -14.93
N PRO A 152 8.19 -4.54 -15.27
CA PRO A 152 9.29 -3.59 -15.19
C PRO A 152 9.80 -3.46 -13.74
N LEU A 153 11.08 -3.76 -13.50
CA LEU A 153 11.67 -3.78 -12.17
C LEU A 153 11.50 -2.45 -11.42
N ALA A 154 11.68 -1.33 -12.13
CA ALA A 154 11.57 0.00 -11.51
C ALA A 154 10.14 0.34 -10.99
N ASP A 155 9.10 -0.24 -11.59
CA ASP A 155 7.71 -0.01 -11.18
C ASP A 155 7.19 -1.10 -10.25
N ALA A 156 7.89 -2.25 -10.20
CA ALA A 156 7.51 -3.41 -9.43
C ALA A 156 7.46 -3.16 -7.91
N ALA A 157 8.15 -2.12 -7.41
CA ALA A 157 8.08 -1.70 -6.02
C ALA A 157 6.62 -1.49 -5.54
N LEU A 158 5.73 -0.99 -6.42
CA LEU A 158 4.33 -0.74 -6.11
C LEU A 158 3.53 -2.03 -5.85
N LEU A 159 4.00 -3.17 -6.36
CA LEU A 159 3.41 -4.49 -6.11
C LEU A 159 3.58 -4.93 -4.65
N GLY A 160 4.60 -4.41 -3.94
CA GLY A 160 4.86 -4.72 -2.54
C GLY A 160 3.82 -4.17 -1.56
N CYS A 161 3.03 -3.15 -1.94
CA CYS A 161 2.01 -2.59 -1.05
C CYS A 161 0.81 -2.02 -1.81
N ALA A 162 0.96 -0.88 -2.51
CA ALA A 162 -0.18 -0.12 -3.03
C ALA A 162 -1.05 -0.93 -3.99
N VAL A 163 -0.42 -1.63 -4.94
CA VAL A 163 -1.13 -2.39 -5.97
C VAL A 163 -1.75 -3.65 -5.37
N LEU A 164 -0.99 -4.41 -4.59
CA LEU A 164 -1.51 -5.59 -3.89
C LEU A 164 -2.70 -5.23 -3.00
N THR A 165 -2.59 -4.12 -2.26
CA THR A 165 -3.66 -3.62 -1.39
C THR A 165 -4.90 -3.22 -2.18
N GLY A 166 -4.75 -2.44 -3.25
CA GLY A 166 -5.87 -1.99 -4.07
C GLY A 166 -6.57 -3.15 -4.80
N TYR A 167 -5.78 -4.06 -5.36
CA TYR A 167 -6.29 -5.26 -6.00
C TYR A 167 -7.06 -6.15 -5.01
N GLY A 168 -6.46 -6.44 -3.88
CA GLY A 168 -7.08 -7.29 -2.87
C GLY A 168 -8.30 -6.65 -2.21
N ALA A 169 -8.32 -5.32 -2.03
CA ALA A 169 -9.50 -4.61 -1.55
C ALA A 169 -10.72 -4.86 -2.43
N VAL A 170 -10.52 -4.92 -3.76
CA VAL A 170 -11.58 -5.20 -4.73
C VAL A 170 -11.93 -6.69 -4.80
N HIS A 171 -10.92 -7.55 -4.94
CA HIS A 171 -11.13 -8.97 -5.26
C HIS A 171 -11.35 -9.85 -4.03
N HIS A 172 -10.65 -9.58 -2.92
CA HIS A 172 -10.69 -10.42 -1.72
C HIS A 172 -11.61 -9.86 -0.64
N SER A 173 -11.50 -8.56 -0.33
CA SER A 173 -12.28 -7.94 0.74
C SER A 173 -13.68 -7.54 0.28
N ALA A 174 -13.81 -6.62 -0.68
CA ALA A 174 -15.10 -6.16 -1.19
C ALA A 174 -15.78 -7.17 -2.11
N ARG A 175 -15.03 -8.07 -2.75
CA ARG A 175 -15.51 -9.10 -3.68
C ARG A 175 -16.42 -8.52 -4.76
N VAL A 176 -15.88 -7.52 -5.46
CA VAL A 176 -16.58 -6.85 -6.57
C VAL A 176 -16.89 -7.86 -7.68
N ARG A 177 -18.08 -7.78 -8.22
CA ARG A 177 -18.56 -8.63 -9.32
C ARG A 177 -18.68 -7.82 -10.59
N ALA A 178 -18.56 -8.48 -11.72
CA ALA A 178 -18.79 -7.83 -13.02
C ALA A 178 -20.20 -7.23 -13.08
N GLY A 179 -20.30 -6.00 -13.60
CA GLY A 179 -21.52 -5.24 -13.69
C GLY A 179 -21.87 -4.42 -12.44
N GLU A 180 -21.23 -4.62 -11.30
CA GLU A 180 -21.45 -3.81 -10.10
C GLU A 180 -20.90 -2.37 -10.27
N THR A 181 -21.44 -1.46 -9.48
CA THR A 181 -21.01 -0.06 -9.39
C THR A 181 -20.10 0.11 -8.18
N VAL A 182 -18.97 0.80 -8.36
CA VAL A 182 -17.94 0.98 -7.33
C VAL A 182 -17.65 2.47 -7.13
N ALA A 183 -17.54 2.91 -5.87
CA ALA A 183 -16.99 4.22 -5.53
C ALA A 183 -15.68 4.03 -4.73
N VAL A 184 -14.63 4.74 -5.11
CA VAL A 184 -13.32 4.73 -4.45
C VAL A 184 -13.06 6.09 -3.83
N PHE A 185 -12.93 6.15 -2.52
CA PHE A 185 -12.69 7.38 -1.76
C PHE A 185 -11.19 7.54 -1.52
N GLY A 186 -10.62 8.60 -2.08
CA GLY A 186 -9.20 8.90 -2.09
C GLY A 186 -8.50 8.42 -3.36
N ALA A 187 -8.06 9.34 -4.22
CA ALA A 187 -7.28 9.09 -5.43
C ALA A 187 -5.76 9.24 -5.15
N GLY A 188 -5.27 8.60 -4.09
CA GLY A 188 -3.85 8.37 -3.82
C GLY A 188 -3.38 7.04 -4.40
N GLY A 189 -2.14 6.61 -4.10
CA GLY A 189 -1.56 5.39 -4.70
C GLY A 189 -2.43 4.14 -4.56
N VAL A 190 -2.97 3.86 -3.36
CA VAL A 190 -3.88 2.71 -3.13
C VAL A 190 -5.21 2.92 -3.86
N GLY A 191 -5.77 4.14 -3.81
CA GLY A 191 -7.03 4.45 -4.50
C GLY A 191 -6.93 4.28 -6.02
N LEU A 192 -5.86 4.77 -6.64
CA LEU A 192 -5.61 4.60 -8.08
C LEU A 192 -5.46 3.11 -8.45
N ALA A 193 -4.73 2.33 -7.65
CA ALA A 193 -4.66 0.88 -7.82
C ALA A 193 -6.03 0.21 -7.67
N THR A 194 -6.86 0.67 -6.72
CA THR A 194 -8.23 0.21 -6.52
C THR A 194 -9.12 0.51 -7.73
N LEU A 195 -8.98 1.70 -8.35
CA LEU A 195 -9.71 2.05 -9.59
C LEU A 195 -9.37 1.09 -10.73
N GLN A 196 -8.09 0.81 -10.96
CA GLN A 196 -7.67 -0.18 -11.96
C GLN A 196 -8.21 -1.57 -11.64
N ALA A 197 -8.13 -2.00 -10.37
CA ALA A 197 -8.64 -3.29 -9.93
C ALA A 197 -10.16 -3.41 -10.12
N ALA A 198 -10.94 -2.35 -9.88
CA ALA A 198 -12.38 -2.32 -10.13
C ALA A 198 -12.70 -2.51 -11.62
N ARG A 199 -11.90 -1.92 -12.52
CA ARG A 199 -12.02 -2.14 -13.96
C ARG A 199 -11.67 -3.58 -14.34
N ILE A 200 -10.62 -4.15 -13.76
CA ILE A 200 -10.23 -5.56 -13.97
C ILE A 200 -11.36 -6.50 -13.50
N ALA A 201 -12.04 -6.18 -12.39
CA ALA A 201 -13.19 -6.94 -11.89
C ALA A 201 -14.44 -6.81 -12.77
N GLY A 202 -14.44 -5.92 -13.78
CA GLY A 202 -15.57 -5.71 -14.69
C GLY A 202 -16.67 -4.82 -14.11
N ALA A 203 -16.34 -3.92 -13.17
CA ALA A 203 -17.29 -2.93 -12.68
C ALA A 203 -17.86 -2.08 -13.83
N SER A 204 -19.18 -1.86 -13.81
CA SER A 204 -19.90 -1.10 -14.87
C SER A 204 -19.70 0.41 -14.72
N THR A 205 -19.62 0.87 -13.47
CA THR A 205 -19.39 2.28 -13.12
C THR A 205 -18.35 2.33 -12.03
N VAL A 206 -17.32 3.17 -12.20
CA VAL A 206 -16.24 3.37 -11.23
C VAL A 206 -16.14 4.85 -10.94
N VAL A 207 -16.63 5.27 -9.77
CA VAL A 207 -16.62 6.65 -9.32
C VAL A 207 -15.40 6.89 -8.43
N ALA A 208 -14.51 7.79 -8.85
CA ALA A 208 -13.44 8.27 -7.99
C ALA A 208 -13.92 9.47 -7.16
N VAL A 209 -13.55 9.53 -5.90
CA VAL A 209 -13.88 10.63 -4.97
C VAL A 209 -12.60 11.16 -4.35
N ASP A 210 -12.28 12.43 -4.53
CA ASP A 210 -11.14 13.08 -3.86
C ASP A 210 -11.48 14.54 -3.53
N VAL A 211 -10.76 15.14 -2.58
CA VAL A 211 -10.91 16.56 -2.22
C VAL A 211 -10.26 17.48 -3.26
N SER A 212 -9.27 16.98 -4.02
CA SER A 212 -8.54 17.74 -5.03
C SER A 212 -9.13 17.49 -6.43
N PRO A 213 -9.75 18.49 -7.08
CA PRO A 213 -10.23 18.36 -8.45
C PRO A 213 -9.10 18.10 -9.45
N GLU A 214 -7.86 18.48 -9.11
CA GLU A 214 -6.67 18.26 -9.96
C GLU A 214 -6.34 16.78 -10.18
N LYS A 215 -6.94 15.88 -9.39
CA LYS A 215 -6.76 14.43 -9.52
C LYS A 215 -7.72 13.76 -10.49
N GLU A 216 -8.65 14.50 -11.10
CA GLU A 216 -9.63 13.93 -12.02
C GLU A 216 -8.97 13.21 -13.19
N ASP A 217 -8.03 13.85 -13.88
CA ASP A 217 -7.36 13.24 -15.04
C ASP A 217 -6.59 11.97 -14.63
N LEU A 218 -5.92 12.01 -13.48
CA LEU A 218 -5.21 10.86 -12.96
C LEU A 218 -6.15 9.70 -12.60
N ALA A 219 -7.29 10.00 -11.97
CA ALA A 219 -8.32 9.01 -11.65
C ALA A 219 -8.95 8.41 -12.91
N ARG A 220 -9.22 9.23 -13.93
CA ARG A 220 -9.73 8.74 -15.22
C ARG A 220 -8.72 7.87 -15.94
N ALA A 221 -7.44 8.24 -15.95
CA ALA A 221 -6.37 7.41 -16.49
C ALA A 221 -6.27 6.06 -15.75
N ALA A 222 -6.52 6.04 -14.44
CA ALA A 222 -6.60 4.81 -13.66
C ALA A 222 -7.92 4.03 -13.84
N GLY A 223 -8.86 4.51 -14.69
CA GLY A 223 -10.07 3.78 -15.07
C GLY A 223 -11.37 4.24 -14.40
N ALA A 224 -11.38 5.38 -13.72
CA ALA A 224 -12.63 5.97 -13.25
C ALA A 224 -13.52 6.38 -14.43
N THR A 225 -14.81 6.03 -14.39
CA THR A 225 -15.81 6.50 -15.34
C THR A 225 -16.29 7.90 -14.98
N ASP A 226 -16.34 8.19 -13.68
CA ASP A 226 -16.83 9.44 -13.11
C ASP A 226 -15.90 9.91 -11.99
N PHE A 227 -15.90 11.22 -11.76
CA PHE A 227 -15.14 11.85 -10.68
C PHE A 227 -16.08 12.78 -9.89
N VAL A 228 -15.99 12.69 -8.56
CA VAL A 228 -16.75 13.54 -7.62
C VAL A 228 -15.77 14.25 -6.70
N VAL A 229 -15.83 15.58 -6.66
CA VAL A 229 -15.08 16.36 -5.67
C VAL A 229 -15.75 16.19 -4.31
N ALA A 230 -14.99 15.70 -3.33
CA ALA A 230 -15.52 15.39 -2.00
C ALA A 230 -16.10 16.63 -1.31
N SER A 231 -17.35 16.53 -0.88
CA SER A 231 -18.13 17.58 -0.22
C SER A 231 -19.15 16.98 0.74
N ALA A 232 -19.94 17.80 1.40
CA ALA A 232 -21.09 17.34 2.18
C ALA A 232 -22.15 16.63 1.32
N ASP A 233 -22.18 16.90 0.03
CA ASP A 233 -23.13 16.36 -0.96
C ASP A 233 -22.63 15.10 -1.68
N THR A 234 -21.40 14.63 -1.41
CA THR A 234 -20.76 13.50 -2.11
C THR A 234 -21.69 12.28 -2.28
N ALA A 235 -22.35 11.84 -1.21
CA ALA A 235 -23.26 10.70 -1.27
C ALA A 235 -24.48 10.96 -2.16
N ARG A 236 -24.97 12.20 -2.24
CA ARG A 236 -26.07 12.60 -3.12
C ARG A 236 -25.63 12.60 -4.58
N GLU A 237 -24.45 13.11 -4.86
CA GLU A 237 -23.87 13.13 -6.21
C GLU A 237 -23.62 11.70 -6.73
N ILE A 238 -23.04 10.82 -5.92
CA ILE A 238 -22.84 9.40 -6.28
C ILE A 238 -24.19 8.72 -6.54
N ARG A 239 -25.24 9.00 -5.74
CA ARG A 239 -26.58 8.45 -6.00
C ARG A 239 -27.15 8.98 -7.31
N ALA A 240 -26.88 10.21 -7.71
CA ALA A 240 -27.35 10.74 -9.00
C ALA A 240 -26.74 9.96 -10.18
N LEU A 241 -25.47 9.53 -10.07
CA LEU A 241 -24.78 8.71 -11.07
C LEU A 241 -25.29 7.24 -11.12
N THR A 242 -25.94 6.78 -10.06
CA THR A 242 -26.35 5.37 -9.88
C THR A 242 -27.87 5.20 -9.79
N GLY A 243 -28.64 5.98 -10.55
CA GLY A 243 -30.11 5.87 -10.58
C GLY A 243 -30.78 6.11 -9.22
N LYS A 244 -30.19 6.95 -8.37
CA LYS A 244 -30.60 7.29 -6.99
C LYS A 244 -30.48 6.15 -5.98
N GLN A 245 -29.88 5.02 -6.34
CA GLN A 245 -29.73 3.88 -5.42
C GLN A 245 -28.49 3.99 -4.52
N GLY A 246 -27.39 4.51 -5.03
CA GLY A 246 -26.06 4.40 -4.48
C GLY A 246 -25.28 3.26 -5.11
N VAL A 247 -23.99 3.18 -4.83
CA VAL A 247 -23.10 2.14 -5.38
C VAL A 247 -23.29 0.78 -4.67
N ASP A 248 -22.97 -0.30 -5.39
CA ASP A 248 -22.92 -1.64 -4.81
C ASP A 248 -21.81 -1.76 -3.78
N VAL A 249 -20.66 -1.15 -4.10
CA VAL A 249 -19.43 -1.19 -3.29
C VAL A 249 -18.82 0.19 -3.14
N ALA A 250 -18.42 0.54 -1.93
CA ALA A 250 -17.55 1.68 -1.66
C ALA A 250 -16.24 1.19 -1.04
N VAL A 251 -15.10 1.61 -1.59
CA VAL A 251 -13.77 1.34 -1.04
C VAL A 251 -13.18 2.65 -0.53
N GLU A 252 -12.86 2.68 0.76
CA GLU A 252 -12.36 3.87 1.44
C GLU A 252 -10.85 3.73 1.66
N CYS A 253 -10.06 4.63 1.03
CA CYS A 253 -8.58 4.58 0.99
C CYS A 253 -7.91 5.76 1.71
N VAL A 254 -8.63 6.50 2.57
CA VAL A 254 -8.12 7.71 3.25
C VAL A 254 -7.91 7.48 4.75
N GLY A 255 -8.85 6.77 5.42
CA GLY A 255 -8.79 6.48 6.84
C GLY A 255 -9.33 7.59 7.74
N ARG A 256 -10.19 8.49 7.23
CA ARG A 256 -10.83 9.51 8.06
C ARG A 256 -12.26 9.12 8.41
N ALA A 257 -12.71 9.46 9.61
CA ALA A 257 -14.08 9.20 10.04
C ALA A 257 -15.13 9.77 9.06
N SER A 258 -14.88 10.97 8.51
CA SER A 258 -15.76 11.61 7.54
C SER A 258 -15.83 10.87 6.21
N THR A 259 -14.69 10.37 5.69
CA THR A 259 -14.67 9.62 4.42
C THR A 259 -15.25 8.22 4.57
N ILE A 260 -15.00 7.56 5.70
CA ILE A 260 -15.65 6.27 6.03
C ILE A 260 -17.16 6.45 6.10
N ARG A 261 -17.63 7.52 6.76
CA ARG A 261 -19.06 7.84 6.83
C ARG A 261 -19.65 8.13 5.45
N ALA A 262 -18.97 8.95 4.63
CA ALA A 262 -19.41 9.28 3.28
C ALA A 262 -19.45 8.02 2.36
N ALA A 263 -18.47 7.14 2.48
CA ALA A 263 -18.43 5.86 1.77
C ALA A 263 -19.64 4.98 2.14
N TRP A 264 -19.91 4.84 3.44
CA TRP A 264 -21.10 4.15 3.92
C TRP A 264 -22.40 4.75 3.38
N ASP A 265 -22.53 6.07 3.43
CA ASP A 265 -23.74 6.78 2.97
C ASP A 265 -23.94 6.68 1.45
N SER A 266 -22.86 6.46 0.70
CA SER A 266 -22.89 6.34 -0.76
C SER A 266 -23.34 4.96 -1.25
N THR A 267 -23.32 3.93 -0.39
CA THR A 267 -23.74 2.59 -0.78
C THR A 267 -25.27 2.44 -0.80
N ARG A 268 -25.77 1.59 -1.69
CA ARG A 268 -27.18 1.20 -1.73
C ARG A 268 -27.58 0.36 -0.51
N ARG A 269 -28.88 0.03 -0.39
CA ARG A 269 -29.32 -1.01 0.55
C ARG A 269 -28.68 -2.36 0.17
N GLY A 270 -28.20 -3.08 1.19
CA GLY A 270 -27.46 -4.33 1.00
C GLY A 270 -26.07 -4.16 0.35
N GLY A 271 -25.57 -2.90 0.19
CA GLY A 271 -24.26 -2.61 -0.35
C GLY A 271 -23.12 -2.92 0.64
N ARG A 272 -21.88 -2.84 0.17
CA ARG A 272 -20.66 -3.15 0.94
C ARG A 272 -19.74 -1.94 0.99
N THR A 273 -19.23 -1.63 2.18
CA THR A 273 -18.21 -0.61 2.39
C THR A 273 -16.97 -1.29 2.96
N THR A 274 -15.83 -1.12 2.29
CA THR A 274 -14.53 -1.68 2.69
C THR A 274 -13.58 -0.55 3.03
N VAL A 275 -13.05 -0.55 4.26
CA VAL A 275 -12.12 0.46 4.78
C VAL A 275 -10.70 -0.06 4.65
N VAL A 276 -9.88 0.61 3.86
CA VAL A 276 -8.48 0.31 3.58
C VAL A 276 -7.56 1.36 4.21
N GLY A 277 -8.05 2.60 4.27
CA GLY A 277 -7.29 3.74 4.81
C GLY A 277 -6.97 3.57 6.29
N ILE A 278 -5.73 3.93 6.68
CA ILE A 278 -5.27 3.85 8.07
C ILE A 278 -5.64 5.14 8.78
N GLY A 279 -6.63 5.07 9.69
CA GLY A 279 -7.05 6.19 10.53
C GLY A 279 -6.29 6.27 11.86
N GLY A 280 -6.14 7.48 12.39
CA GLY A 280 -5.64 7.70 13.75
C GLY A 280 -6.64 7.19 14.81
N LYS A 281 -6.14 6.94 16.02
CA LYS A 281 -6.96 6.46 17.15
C LYS A 281 -8.04 7.46 17.59
N ASP A 282 -7.89 8.71 17.25
CA ASP A 282 -8.83 9.82 17.47
C ASP A 282 -9.99 9.83 16.46
N GLN A 283 -9.86 9.10 15.34
CA GLN A 283 -10.89 9.01 14.33
C GLN A 283 -12.00 8.06 14.76
N GLN A 284 -13.16 8.61 15.07
CA GLN A 284 -14.34 7.84 15.50
C GLN A 284 -15.47 7.98 14.51
N VAL A 285 -16.03 6.86 14.06
CA VAL A 285 -17.17 6.80 13.15
C VAL A 285 -18.43 6.42 13.92
N THR A 286 -19.47 7.24 13.82
CA THR A 286 -20.74 6.99 14.50
C THR A 286 -21.78 6.48 13.50
N PHE A 287 -22.47 5.40 13.85
CA PHE A 287 -23.57 4.84 13.10
C PHE A 287 -24.83 4.79 13.99
N ASN A 288 -25.99 5.11 13.40
CA ASN A 288 -27.27 4.94 14.06
C ASN A 288 -27.66 3.46 14.04
N ALA A 289 -28.10 2.91 15.16
CA ALA A 289 -28.47 1.50 15.28
C ALA A 289 -29.59 1.10 14.30
N LEU A 290 -30.58 1.99 14.05
CA LEU A 290 -31.65 1.76 13.11
C LEU A 290 -31.13 1.68 11.66
N GLU A 291 -30.18 2.53 11.28
CA GLU A 291 -29.64 2.50 9.93
C GLU A 291 -28.85 1.22 9.64
N ILE A 292 -28.12 0.68 10.60
CA ILE A 292 -27.40 -0.61 10.44
C ILE A 292 -28.41 -1.71 10.08
N PHE A 293 -29.49 -1.82 10.85
CA PHE A 293 -30.56 -2.79 10.59
C PHE A 293 -31.29 -2.52 9.27
N HIS A 294 -31.75 -1.25 9.09
CA HIS A 294 -32.66 -0.92 7.99
C HIS A 294 -32.00 -0.99 6.61
N TRP A 295 -30.74 -0.59 6.52
CA TRP A 295 -30.01 -0.58 5.24
C TRP A 295 -29.42 -1.94 4.90
N GLY A 296 -29.19 -2.83 5.87
CA GLY A 296 -28.60 -4.16 5.65
C GLY A 296 -27.24 -4.09 4.96
N ARG A 297 -26.48 -3.02 5.18
CA ARG A 297 -25.16 -2.81 4.61
C ARG A 297 -24.10 -3.58 5.38
N THR A 298 -23.01 -3.89 4.71
CA THR A 298 -21.80 -4.46 5.32
C THR A 298 -20.72 -3.40 5.41
N LEU A 299 -20.06 -3.29 6.58
CA LEU A 299 -18.83 -2.55 6.78
C LEU A 299 -17.73 -3.53 7.15
N SER A 300 -16.62 -3.51 6.42
CA SER A 300 -15.47 -4.40 6.68
C SER A 300 -14.16 -3.63 6.66
N GLY A 301 -13.20 -4.08 7.46
CA GLY A 301 -11.80 -3.65 7.35
C GLY A 301 -11.08 -4.45 6.27
N CYS A 302 -9.98 -3.89 5.77
CA CYS A 302 -9.12 -4.50 4.77
C CYS A 302 -7.65 -4.18 5.12
N VAL A 303 -6.92 -5.19 5.57
CA VAL A 303 -5.50 -5.09 5.89
C VAL A 303 -4.71 -5.66 4.73
N TYR A 304 -3.81 -4.85 4.15
CA TYR A 304 -2.93 -5.28 3.05
C TYR A 304 -3.71 -5.94 1.88
N GLY A 305 -4.92 -5.44 1.58
CA GLY A 305 -5.78 -6.02 0.56
C GLY A 305 -6.47 -7.34 0.94
N ASN A 306 -6.34 -7.82 2.16
CA ASN A 306 -6.66 -9.21 2.53
C ASN A 306 -5.98 -10.19 1.56
N SER A 307 -4.75 -9.86 1.17
CA SER A 307 -3.97 -10.54 0.14
C SER A 307 -2.97 -11.52 0.74
N ASP A 308 -2.67 -12.55 -0.03
CA ASP A 308 -1.49 -13.38 0.14
C ASP A 308 -0.49 -13.00 -0.95
N PRO A 309 0.61 -12.30 -0.63
CA PRO A 309 1.53 -11.80 -1.64
C PRO A 309 2.12 -12.90 -2.54
N ALA A 310 2.38 -14.08 -1.99
CA ALA A 310 2.93 -15.20 -2.77
C ALA A 310 1.93 -15.73 -3.81
N ARG A 311 0.64 -15.73 -3.48
CA ARG A 311 -0.44 -16.13 -4.39
C ARG A 311 -0.79 -15.03 -5.39
N ASP A 312 -0.85 -13.78 -4.94
CA ASP A 312 -1.45 -12.71 -5.72
C ASP A 312 -0.43 -12.02 -6.65
N LEU A 313 0.88 -12.03 -6.32
CA LEU A 313 1.92 -11.43 -7.17
C LEU A 313 1.97 -12.02 -8.59
N PRO A 314 1.93 -13.35 -8.81
CA PRO A 314 1.84 -13.92 -10.15
C PRO A 314 0.61 -13.46 -10.94
N VAL A 315 -0.55 -13.33 -10.29
CA VAL A 315 -1.80 -12.85 -10.90
C VAL A 315 -1.68 -11.39 -11.32
N LEU A 316 -1.11 -10.55 -10.46
CA LEU A 316 -0.84 -9.15 -10.78
C LEU A 316 0.11 -9.01 -11.97
N ALA A 317 1.17 -9.82 -12.01
CA ALA A 317 2.10 -9.85 -13.14
C ALA A 317 1.40 -10.21 -14.46
N GLU A 318 0.45 -11.14 -14.45
CA GLU A 318 -0.37 -11.45 -15.65
C GLU A 318 -1.23 -10.26 -16.08
N HIS A 319 -1.79 -9.50 -15.13
CA HIS A 319 -2.53 -8.28 -15.45
C HIS A 319 -1.61 -7.20 -16.04
N VAL A 320 -0.38 -7.06 -15.54
CA VAL A 320 0.63 -6.13 -16.09
C VAL A 320 0.99 -6.53 -17.52
N ARG A 321 1.36 -7.80 -17.75
CA ARG A 321 1.71 -8.30 -19.09
C ARG A 321 0.59 -8.14 -20.10
N ALA A 322 -0.64 -8.29 -19.67
CA ALA A 322 -1.82 -8.13 -20.51
C ALA A 322 -2.26 -6.68 -20.70
N GLY A 323 -1.55 -5.70 -20.14
CA GLY A 323 -1.88 -4.27 -20.20
C GLY A 323 -3.19 -3.90 -19.48
N ARG A 324 -3.69 -4.76 -18.60
CA ARG A 324 -4.89 -4.48 -17.79
C ARG A 324 -4.56 -3.73 -16.49
N LEU A 325 -3.33 -3.88 -16.01
CA LEU A 325 -2.78 -3.17 -14.86
C LEU A 325 -1.57 -2.38 -15.33
N ASP A 326 -1.64 -1.05 -15.26
CA ASP A 326 -0.58 -0.13 -15.64
C ASP A 326 0.07 0.44 -14.38
N LEU A 327 1.26 -0.08 -14.04
CA LEU A 327 2.03 0.38 -12.88
C LEU A 327 2.55 1.80 -13.10
N GLY A 328 2.97 2.13 -14.33
CA GLY A 328 3.52 3.44 -14.69
C GLY A 328 2.50 4.56 -14.51
N ALA A 329 1.22 4.30 -14.81
CA ALA A 329 0.13 5.27 -14.63
C ALA A 329 -0.13 5.63 -13.15
N LEU A 330 0.35 4.83 -12.20
CA LEU A 330 0.24 5.12 -10.76
C LEU A 330 1.35 6.05 -10.29
N VAL A 331 2.49 6.10 -10.99
CA VAL A 331 3.66 6.90 -10.63
C VAL A 331 3.50 8.32 -11.15
N THR A 332 3.34 9.27 -10.24
CA THR A 332 3.21 10.69 -10.60
C THR A 332 4.53 11.44 -10.57
N GLU A 333 5.52 10.91 -9.86
CA GLU A 333 6.83 11.54 -9.72
C GLU A 333 7.90 10.48 -9.47
N ARG A 334 9.08 10.64 -10.10
CA ARG A 334 10.29 9.87 -9.78
C ARG A 334 11.28 10.79 -9.10
N ILE A 335 11.77 10.39 -7.95
CA ILE A 335 12.62 11.20 -7.07
C ILE A 335 13.87 10.43 -6.65
N ALA A 336 14.90 11.15 -6.20
CA ALA A 336 16.02 10.58 -5.44
C ALA A 336 15.66 10.51 -3.93
N LEU A 337 16.50 9.90 -3.11
CA LEU A 337 16.30 9.82 -1.65
C LEU A 337 16.01 11.18 -1.01
N GLU A 338 16.70 12.23 -1.46
CA GLU A 338 16.54 13.60 -0.98
C GLU A 338 15.14 14.18 -1.23
N GLY A 339 14.40 13.62 -2.17
CA GLY A 339 13.03 14.04 -2.52
C GLY A 339 11.96 13.53 -1.54
N ILE A 340 12.26 12.56 -0.68
CA ILE A 340 11.26 11.93 0.20
C ILE A 340 10.57 12.94 1.12
N PRO A 341 11.27 13.90 1.79
CA PRO A 341 10.59 14.89 2.62
C PRO A 341 9.59 15.76 1.83
N ALA A 342 9.93 16.13 0.58
CA ALA A 342 9.01 16.88 -0.28
C ALA A 342 7.81 16.02 -0.71
N ALA A 343 8.03 14.73 -1.00
CA ALA A 343 6.94 13.78 -1.29
C ALA A 343 5.99 13.61 -0.10
N PHE A 344 6.50 13.56 1.13
CA PHE A 344 5.67 13.55 2.34
C PHE A 344 4.85 14.86 2.48
N ALA A 345 5.45 16.01 2.21
CA ALA A 345 4.76 17.30 2.24
C ALA A 345 3.64 17.38 1.18
N ASN A 346 3.91 16.92 -0.04
CA ASN A 346 2.92 16.83 -1.11
C ASN A 346 1.76 15.89 -0.72
N MET A 347 2.06 14.77 -0.09
CA MET A 347 1.06 13.81 0.37
C MET A 347 0.15 14.40 1.45
N LEU A 348 0.71 15.15 2.42
CA LEU A 348 -0.06 15.88 3.43
C LEU A 348 -0.95 16.97 2.82
N ALA A 349 -0.49 17.62 1.75
CA ALA A 349 -1.25 18.62 1.00
C ALA A 349 -2.29 18.00 0.04
N GLY A 350 -2.42 16.67 -0.01
CA GLY A 350 -3.34 15.97 -0.91
C GLY A 350 -2.95 16.03 -2.39
N LYS A 351 -1.68 16.32 -2.70
CA LYS A 351 -1.17 16.47 -4.06
C LYS A 351 -0.59 15.16 -4.61
N GLY A 352 -0.67 14.99 -5.94
CA GLY A 352 -0.08 13.85 -6.65
C GLY A 352 -0.77 12.51 -6.36
N GLY A 353 -0.19 11.44 -6.90
CA GLY A 353 -0.59 10.04 -6.68
C GLY A 353 0.49 9.29 -5.90
N ARG A 354 1.41 8.61 -6.59
CA ARG A 354 2.52 7.87 -5.97
C ARG A 354 3.87 8.45 -6.41
N ALA A 355 4.69 8.90 -5.45
CA ALA A 355 6.10 9.17 -5.69
C ALA A 355 6.91 7.87 -5.60
N LEU A 356 7.90 7.71 -6.46
CA LEU A 356 8.78 6.54 -6.53
C LEU A 356 10.24 7.01 -6.44
N VAL A 357 10.93 6.59 -5.40
CA VAL A 357 12.37 6.74 -5.30
C VAL A 357 13.03 5.81 -6.31
N THR A 358 14.01 6.30 -7.07
CA THR A 358 14.81 5.49 -8.01
C THR A 358 16.28 5.59 -7.62
N PHE A 359 16.98 4.46 -7.70
CA PHE A 359 18.38 4.32 -7.30
C PHE A 359 19.30 4.11 -8.49
#